data_c1e38102d33dd1b85b7b04c42847892e
#
_entry.id   c1e38102d33dd1b85b7b04c42847892e
#
_cell.length_a   1.000
_cell.length_b   1.000
_cell.length_c   1.000
_cell.angle_alpha   90.00
_cell.angle_beta   90.00
_cell.angle_gamma   90.00
#
_symmetry.space_group_name_H-M   'P 1'
#
loop_
_entity.id
_entity.type
_entity.pdbx_description
1 polymer ?
#
loop_
_entity_poly.entity_id
_entity_poly.type
_entity_poly.pdbx_seq_one_letter_code
_entity_poly.pdbx_strand_id
1 'polypeptide(L)'
;MSAPPIETLDRAHALIGSGQAAAAVSVLQPLVERYPDSLEAWFTLGQAQGMLERQPQAEFAFLQAARLRPDMPEAHFNVALALAYQNKLRDSLPSFVAARRLNPGIPGLDETLLQVLLEMLQDEHDMDCGAKAELPALVDRPLVSVIVPTQNRARMLRDALESVCGQSYRNWEAIVVNDGGEDVSAVVKSLPPGMAGRIAQFRSPTARGQANARNTGVGAAQGSIIAFLDDDDLYKPGHLQALVAGLRESAEAVVYTRAEAVWEKLVEGRRVDINRGLASPWLRYSRALLLVRNFMPIDNWGVRRECFERHGKFDETLSCAEDWELLLRFSAHAGLRQLSQVTTEVHVRDEAVDSVSKRNRLAPACELLYRLYPADGQEWVELARALYLKSLP
;
A
#
# COMPACT_ATOMS: atom_id res chain seq x y z
N MET A 1 23.72 -39.02 -27.00
CA MET A 1 23.20 -39.75 -25.81
C MET A 1 21.77 -40.15 -26.10
N SER A 2 21.29 -41.30 -25.62
CA SER A 2 19.91 -41.77 -25.85
C SER A 2 18.93 -40.86 -25.11
N ALA A 3 17.77 -40.56 -25.70
CA ALA A 3 16.71 -39.79 -25.03
C ALA A 3 16.12 -40.63 -23.89
N PRO A 4 15.55 -39.96 -22.84
CA PRO A 4 14.87 -40.67 -21.76
C PRO A 4 13.66 -41.45 -22.30
N PRO A 5 13.25 -42.57 -21.65
CA PRO A 5 12.08 -43.32 -22.08
C PRO A 5 10.82 -42.45 -21.91
N ILE A 6 10.06 -42.29 -23.01
CA ILE A 6 8.84 -41.47 -23.06
C ILE A 6 7.83 -41.97 -22.02
N GLU A 7 7.64 -43.27 -21.89
CA GLU A 7 6.72 -43.87 -20.88
C GLU A 7 7.04 -43.46 -19.43
N THR A 8 8.33 -43.23 -19.12
CA THR A 8 8.75 -42.81 -17.77
C THR A 8 8.39 -41.33 -17.51
N LEU A 9 8.54 -40.48 -18.52
CA LEU A 9 8.14 -39.08 -18.45
C LEU A 9 6.62 -38.94 -18.38
N ASP A 10 5.88 -39.67 -19.19
CA ASP A 10 4.42 -39.69 -19.17
C ASP A 10 3.88 -40.15 -17.81
N ARG A 11 4.50 -41.17 -17.21
CA ARG A 11 4.18 -41.61 -15.85
C ARG A 11 4.43 -40.51 -14.82
N ALA A 12 5.54 -39.78 -14.93
CA ALA A 12 5.85 -38.69 -14.00
C ALA A 12 4.84 -37.55 -14.13
N HIS A 13 4.44 -37.19 -15.35
CA HIS A 13 3.38 -36.20 -15.60
C HIS A 13 2.04 -36.63 -15.02
N ALA A 14 1.65 -37.90 -15.21
CA ALA A 14 0.42 -38.45 -14.63
C ALA A 14 0.42 -38.41 -13.09
N LEU A 15 1.56 -38.69 -12.47
CA LEU A 15 1.73 -38.60 -11.02
C LEU A 15 1.59 -37.16 -10.52
N ILE A 16 2.18 -36.18 -11.21
CA ILE A 16 2.03 -34.75 -10.89
C ILE A 16 0.57 -34.34 -11.06
N GLY A 17 -0.07 -34.70 -12.17
CA GLY A 17 -1.48 -34.36 -12.41
C GLY A 17 -2.45 -34.96 -11.40
N SER A 18 -2.09 -36.07 -10.76
CA SER A 18 -2.86 -36.69 -9.68
C SER A 18 -2.46 -36.25 -8.25
N GLY A 19 -1.56 -35.24 -8.14
CA GLY A 19 -1.10 -34.73 -6.84
C GLY A 19 -0.07 -35.63 -6.12
N GLN A 20 0.43 -36.66 -6.78
CA GLN A 20 1.41 -37.63 -6.21
C GLN A 20 2.85 -37.17 -6.42
N ALA A 21 3.17 -35.95 -6.03
CA ALA A 21 4.47 -35.33 -6.28
C ALA A 21 5.66 -36.11 -5.73
N ALA A 22 5.53 -36.75 -4.56
CA ALA A 22 6.61 -37.56 -3.98
C ALA A 22 6.92 -38.80 -4.84
N ALA A 23 5.90 -39.44 -5.41
CA ALA A 23 6.08 -40.56 -6.33
C ALA A 23 6.72 -40.09 -7.66
N ALA A 24 6.33 -38.91 -8.15
CA ALA A 24 6.96 -38.31 -9.32
C ALA A 24 8.45 -38.04 -9.10
N VAL A 25 8.86 -37.50 -7.95
CA VAL A 25 10.26 -37.29 -7.59
C VAL A 25 11.02 -38.63 -7.60
N SER A 26 10.47 -39.71 -7.05
CA SER A 26 11.11 -41.02 -7.02
C SER A 26 11.35 -41.60 -8.41
N VAL A 27 10.52 -41.25 -9.40
CA VAL A 27 10.68 -41.64 -10.81
C VAL A 27 11.69 -40.73 -11.52
N LEU A 28 11.63 -39.42 -11.26
CA LEU A 28 12.41 -38.42 -11.98
C LEU A 28 13.86 -38.28 -11.50
N GLN A 29 14.13 -38.51 -10.19
CA GLN A 29 15.49 -38.37 -9.66
C GLN A 29 16.49 -39.32 -10.37
N PRO A 30 16.25 -40.63 -10.50
CA PRO A 30 17.13 -41.52 -11.26
C PRO A 30 17.18 -41.18 -12.76
N LEU A 31 16.09 -40.58 -13.28
CA LEU A 31 16.00 -40.22 -14.71
C LEU A 31 16.96 -39.07 -15.03
N VAL A 32 17.00 -38.00 -14.22
CA VAL A 32 17.91 -36.88 -14.44
C VAL A 32 19.37 -37.26 -14.22
N GLU A 33 19.65 -38.21 -13.32
CA GLU A 33 21.01 -38.76 -13.12
C GLU A 33 21.50 -39.54 -14.35
N ARG A 34 20.60 -40.30 -14.99
CA ARG A 34 20.93 -41.08 -16.19
C ARG A 34 20.89 -40.27 -17.48
N TYR A 35 20.04 -39.25 -17.54
CA TYR A 35 19.83 -38.39 -18.70
C TYR A 35 19.95 -36.90 -18.31
N PRO A 36 21.15 -36.42 -17.96
CA PRO A 36 21.35 -35.05 -17.45
C PRO A 36 21.05 -33.97 -18.50
N ASP A 37 20.99 -34.32 -19.80
CA ASP A 37 20.64 -33.39 -20.86
C ASP A 37 19.14 -33.38 -21.19
N SER A 38 18.31 -34.06 -20.37
CA SER A 38 16.87 -34.06 -20.57
C SER A 38 16.22 -32.85 -19.93
N LEU A 39 15.93 -31.84 -20.76
CA LEU A 39 15.19 -30.64 -20.33
C LEU A 39 13.88 -30.99 -19.62
N GLU A 40 13.08 -31.86 -20.24
CA GLU A 40 11.76 -32.21 -19.73
C GLU A 40 11.83 -32.92 -18.38
N ALA A 41 12.80 -33.81 -18.18
CA ALA A 41 12.99 -34.49 -16.89
C ALA A 41 13.36 -33.49 -15.77
N TRP A 42 14.26 -32.56 -16.03
CA TRP A 42 14.63 -31.52 -15.08
C TRP A 42 13.47 -30.58 -14.74
N PHE A 43 12.76 -30.11 -15.78
CA PHE A 43 11.64 -29.20 -15.59
C PHE A 43 10.52 -29.86 -14.79
N THR A 44 10.17 -31.11 -15.12
CA THR A 44 9.14 -31.88 -14.42
C THR A 44 9.56 -32.21 -12.98
N LEU A 45 10.87 -32.49 -12.73
CA LEU A 45 11.40 -32.65 -11.38
C LEU A 45 11.28 -31.38 -10.56
N GLY A 46 11.57 -30.22 -11.15
CA GLY A 46 11.38 -28.93 -10.51
C GLY A 46 9.92 -28.69 -10.09
N GLN A 47 8.97 -29.00 -10.95
CA GLN A 47 7.53 -28.91 -10.62
C GLN A 47 7.16 -29.85 -9.45
N ALA A 48 7.61 -31.11 -9.48
CA ALA A 48 7.34 -32.05 -8.42
C ALA A 48 7.93 -31.63 -7.06
N GLN A 49 9.17 -31.10 -7.07
CA GLN A 49 9.81 -30.56 -5.87
C GLN A 49 9.09 -29.30 -5.35
N GLY A 50 8.65 -28.41 -6.25
CA GLY A 50 7.86 -27.22 -5.88
C GLY A 50 6.55 -27.58 -5.21
N MET A 51 5.81 -28.56 -5.73
CA MET A 51 4.59 -29.08 -5.11
C MET A 51 4.81 -29.68 -3.70
N LEU A 52 6.00 -30.13 -3.40
CA LEU A 52 6.40 -30.62 -2.08
C LEU A 52 6.98 -29.50 -1.18
N GLU A 53 6.89 -28.24 -1.61
CA GLU A 53 7.46 -27.08 -0.93
C GLU A 53 8.98 -27.17 -0.72
N ARG A 54 9.67 -28.01 -1.49
CA ARG A 54 11.11 -28.20 -1.45
C ARG A 54 11.79 -27.20 -2.38
N GLN A 55 11.70 -25.93 -2.04
CA GLN A 55 12.10 -24.82 -2.92
C GLN A 55 13.57 -24.85 -3.35
N PRO A 56 14.58 -25.19 -2.50
CA PRO A 56 15.97 -25.30 -2.95
C PRO A 56 16.17 -26.40 -4.01
N GLN A 57 15.46 -27.52 -3.91
CA GLN A 57 15.53 -28.59 -4.89
C GLN A 57 14.81 -28.21 -6.19
N ALA A 58 13.68 -27.51 -6.08
CA ALA A 58 12.96 -26.98 -7.22
C ALA A 58 13.81 -25.94 -7.98
N GLU A 59 14.43 -24.99 -7.27
CA GLU A 59 15.38 -24.02 -7.83
C GLU A 59 16.47 -24.72 -8.63
N PHE A 60 17.15 -25.71 -8.01
CA PHE A 60 18.21 -26.45 -8.69
C PHE A 60 17.74 -27.12 -9.98
N ALA A 61 16.60 -27.81 -9.94
CA ALA A 61 16.06 -28.51 -11.11
C ALA A 61 15.66 -27.53 -12.24
N PHE A 62 15.02 -26.42 -11.91
CA PHE A 62 14.64 -25.39 -12.88
C PHE A 62 15.88 -24.67 -13.45
N LEU A 63 16.94 -24.46 -12.65
CA LEU A 63 18.22 -23.94 -13.16
C LEU A 63 18.86 -24.88 -14.19
N GLN A 64 18.82 -26.20 -13.97
CA GLN A 64 19.29 -27.16 -14.99
C GLN A 64 18.45 -27.06 -16.26
N ALA A 65 17.13 -26.96 -16.15
CA ALA A 65 16.24 -26.76 -17.31
C ALA A 65 16.56 -25.44 -18.06
N ALA A 66 16.73 -24.32 -17.34
CA ALA A 66 17.09 -23.03 -17.92
C ALA A 66 18.48 -23.05 -18.56
N ARG A 67 19.44 -23.82 -18.01
CA ARG A 67 20.78 -24.02 -18.61
C ARG A 67 20.72 -24.80 -19.92
N LEU A 68 19.87 -25.83 -19.98
CA LEU A 68 19.68 -26.63 -21.19
C LEU A 68 18.94 -25.87 -22.31
N ARG A 69 18.01 -25.02 -21.92
CA ARG A 69 17.26 -24.14 -22.83
C ARG A 69 17.16 -22.72 -22.25
N PRO A 70 18.16 -21.87 -22.53
CA PRO A 70 18.19 -20.48 -21.99
C PRO A 70 17.07 -19.57 -22.52
N ASP A 71 16.43 -19.94 -23.60
CA ASP A 71 15.29 -19.22 -24.19
C ASP A 71 13.90 -19.75 -23.76
N MET A 72 13.86 -20.61 -22.74
CA MET A 72 12.59 -21.10 -22.16
C MET A 72 12.11 -20.18 -21.03
N PRO A 73 11.10 -19.34 -21.28
CA PRO A 73 10.66 -18.35 -20.28
C PRO A 73 10.06 -18.99 -19.03
N GLU A 74 9.38 -20.14 -19.14
CA GLU A 74 8.80 -20.87 -18.02
C GLU A 74 9.87 -21.38 -17.04
N ALA A 75 11.03 -21.78 -17.55
CA ALA A 75 12.13 -22.23 -16.70
C ALA A 75 12.66 -21.07 -15.84
N HIS A 76 12.88 -19.91 -16.44
CA HIS A 76 13.29 -18.71 -15.71
C HIS A 76 12.21 -18.26 -14.71
N PHE A 77 10.94 -18.26 -15.10
CA PHE A 77 9.85 -17.91 -14.20
C PHE A 77 9.80 -18.82 -12.96
N ASN A 78 9.93 -20.13 -13.17
CA ASN A 78 9.94 -21.09 -12.05
C ASN A 78 11.19 -21.00 -11.17
N VAL A 79 12.37 -20.67 -11.73
CA VAL A 79 13.56 -20.34 -10.91
C VAL A 79 13.27 -19.14 -10.03
N ALA A 80 12.69 -18.09 -10.61
CA ALA A 80 12.36 -16.87 -9.85
C ALA A 80 11.35 -17.15 -8.72
N LEU A 81 10.31 -17.92 -8.99
CA LEU A 81 9.33 -18.34 -7.98
C LEU A 81 9.99 -19.12 -6.85
N ALA A 82 10.83 -20.13 -7.18
CA ALA A 82 11.51 -20.94 -6.19
C ALA A 82 12.46 -20.11 -5.29
N LEU A 83 13.11 -19.09 -5.86
CA LEU A 83 13.93 -18.14 -5.10
C LEU A 83 13.07 -17.23 -4.20
N ALA A 84 11.97 -16.69 -4.73
CA ALA A 84 11.06 -15.82 -3.99
C ALA A 84 10.44 -16.55 -2.79
N TYR A 85 9.98 -17.79 -2.96
CA TYR A 85 9.48 -18.63 -1.87
C TYR A 85 10.53 -18.97 -0.79
N GLN A 86 11.82 -18.83 -1.10
CA GLN A 86 12.91 -18.93 -0.13
C GLN A 86 13.24 -17.59 0.54
N ASN A 87 12.45 -16.55 0.31
CA ASN A 87 12.71 -15.17 0.72
C ASN A 87 14.03 -14.58 0.14
N LYS A 88 14.50 -15.12 -0.98
CA LYS A 88 15.66 -14.61 -1.74
C LYS A 88 15.17 -13.62 -2.80
N LEU A 89 14.51 -12.55 -2.36
CA LEU A 89 13.78 -11.65 -3.27
C LEU A 89 14.70 -11.02 -4.30
N ARG A 90 15.84 -10.44 -3.89
CA ARG A 90 16.81 -9.82 -4.81
C ARG A 90 17.38 -10.83 -5.83
N ASP A 91 17.67 -12.05 -5.41
CA ASP A 91 18.25 -13.09 -6.27
C ASP A 91 17.22 -13.59 -7.30
N SER A 92 15.93 -13.45 -7.04
CA SER A 92 14.85 -13.84 -7.97
C SER A 92 14.69 -12.88 -9.15
N LEU A 93 15.04 -11.60 -8.98
CA LEU A 93 14.77 -10.55 -9.98
C LEU A 93 15.40 -10.81 -11.36
N PRO A 94 16.68 -11.22 -11.49
CA PRO A 94 17.26 -11.51 -12.81
C PRO A 94 16.47 -12.57 -13.59
N SER A 95 15.95 -13.58 -12.88
CA SER A 95 15.17 -14.65 -13.49
C SER A 95 13.76 -14.19 -13.88
N PHE A 96 13.09 -13.36 -13.07
CA PHE A 96 11.83 -12.72 -13.47
C PHE A 96 12.00 -11.83 -14.70
N VAL A 97 13.04 -11.00 -14.72
CA VAL A 97 13.33 -10.11 -15.87
C VAL A 97 13.64 -10.92 -17.13
N ALA A 98 14.40 -12.03 -17.01
CA ALA A 98 14.67 -12.93 -18.13
C ALA A 98 13.37 -13.55 -18.67
N ALA A 99 12.52 -14.10 -17.81
CA ALA A 99 11.24 -14.67 -18.20
C ALA A 99 10.36 -13.63 -18.92
N ARG A 100 10.24 -12.43 -18.36
CA ARG A 100 9.45 -11.32 -18.91
C ARG A 100 9.97 -10.84 -20.27
N ARG A 101 11.29 -10.78 -20.44
CA ARG A 101 11.92 -10.43 -21.73
C ARG A 101 11.63 -11.47 -22.80
N LEU A 102 11.64 -12.76 -22.45
CA LEU A 102 11.40 -13.86 -23.38
C LEU A 102 9.91 -14.00 -23.71
N ASN A 103 9.03 -13.89 -22.74
CA ASN A 103 7.58 -13.94 -22.91
C ASN A 103 6.85 -13.10 -21.83
N PRO A 104 6.45 -11.86 -22.15
CA PRO A 104 5.72 -11.01 -21.21
C PRO A 104 4.27 -11.47 -20.98
N GLY A 105 3.79 -12.46 -21.71
CA GLY A 105 2.42 -13.00 -21.62
C GLY A 105 2.27 -14.19 -20.67
N ILE A 106 3.30 -14.57 -19.90
CA ILE A 106 3.17 -15.64 -18.89
C ILE A 106 2.14 -15.21 -17.84
N PRO A 107 1.08 -16.03 -17.61
CA PRO A 107 0.08 -15.71 -16.59
C PRO A 107 0.69 -15.54 -15.18
N GLY A 108 0.34 -14.45 -14.50
CA GLY A 108 0.80 -14.17 -13.15
C GLY A 108 2.24 -13.63 -13.03
N LEU A 109 2.97 -13.50 -14.14
CA LEU A 109 4.37 -13.04 -14.10
C LEU A 109 4.49 -11.59 -13.62
N ASP A 110 3.78 -10.67 -14.26
CA ASP A 110 3.87 -9.24 -13.93
C ASP A 110 3.34 -8.96 -12.51
N GLU A 111 2.26 -9.64 -12.10
CA GLU A 111 1.67 -9.54 -10.76
C GLU A 111 2.63 -10.03 -9.68
N THR A 112 3.25 -11.20 -9.90
CA THR A 112 4.21 -11.77 -8.93
C THR A 112 5.48 -10.94 -8.86
N LEU A 113 5.99 -10.49 -10.00
CA LEU A 113 7.17 -9.61 -10.04
C LEU A 113 6.90 -8.29 -9.33
N LEU A 114 5.71 -7.68 -9.54
CA LEU A 114 5.33 -6.46 -8.81
C LEU A 114 5.30 -6.71 -7.31
N GLN A 115 4.69 -7.80 -6.86
CA GLN A 115 4.65 -8.15 -5.44
C GLN A 115 6.05 -8.29 -4.84
N VAL A 116 6.94 -9.03 -5.52
CA VAL A 116 8.34 -9.22 -5.09
C VAL A 116 9.07 -7.87 -5.00
N LEU A 117 8.88 -7.00 -5.99
CA LEU A 117 9.48 -5.66 -5.97
C LEU A 117 8.94 -4.81 -4.81
N LEU A 118 7.64 -4.83 -4.57
CA LEU A 118 7.04 -4.09 -3.44
C LEU A 118 7.55 -4.60 -2.09
N GLU A 119 7.72 -5.91 -1.93
CA GLU A 119 8.30 -6.50 -0.72
C GLU A 119 9.77 -6.13 -0.55
N MET A 120 10.56 -6.19 -1.62
CA MET A 120 11.98 -5.83 -1.59
C MET A 120 12.19 -4.34 -1.27
N LEU A 121 11.39 -3.47 -1.89
CA LEU A 121 11.52 -2.02 -1.73
C LEU A 121 11.18 -1.54 -0.32
N GLN A 122 10.49 -2.34 0.51
CA GLN A 122 10.24 -2.00 1.91
C GLN A 122 11.51 -1.99 2.76
N ASP A 123 12.50 -2.79 2.42
CA ASP A 123 13.74 -2.91 3.19
C ASP A 123 14.86 -1.99 2.65
N GLU A 124 14.56 -1.17 1.64
CA GLU A 124 15.51 -0.18 1.14
C GLU A 124 15.56 1.07 2.01
N HIS A 125 16.49 1.12 2.94
CA HIS A 125 16.73 2.25 3.85
C HIS A 125 17.59 3.36 3.23
N ASP A 126 18.31 3.09 2.15
CA ASP A 126 19.30 4.00 1.55
C ASP A 126 18.68 5.26 0.90
N MET A 127 17.34 5.31 0.78
CA MET A 127 16.61 6.46 0.25
C MET A 127 16.03 7.37 1.33
N ASP A 128 16.33 7.12 2.59
CA ASP A 128 15.89 8.02 3.65
C ASP A 128 16.51 9.41 3.42
N CYS A 129 15.62 10.41 3.45
CA CYS A 129 15.94 11.81 3.19
C CYS A 129 17.21 12.26 3.90
N GLY A 130 17.97 13.11 3.22
CA GLY A 130 19.10 13.85 3.78
C GLY A 130 18.77 14.57 5.08
N ALA A 131 19.69 15.32 5.62
CA ALA A 131 19.63 15.94 6.95
C ALA A 131 18.21 16.40 7.32
N LYS A 132 17.59 15.69 8.28
CA LYS A 132 16.26 16.02 8.81
C LYS A 132 16.32 17.42 9.41
N ALA A 133 15.43 18.29 9.00
CA ALA A 133 15.35 19.62 9.57
C ALA A 133 15.04 19.52 11.07
N GLU A 134 15.87 20.17 11.91
CA GLU A 134 15.56 20.28 13.33
C GLU A 134 14.20 20.96 13.52
N LEU A 135 13.28 20.25 14.17
CA LEU A 135 11.97 20.76 14.53
C LEU A 135 11.96 21.13 16.01
N PRO A 136 11.26 22.20 16.40
CA PRO A 136 11.12 22.57 17.81
C PRO A 136 10.44 21.45 18.59
N ALA A 137 10.82 21.26 19.86
CA ALA A 137 10.20 20.29 20.73
C ALA A 137 8.70 20.60 20.89
N LEU A 138 7.86 19.56 20.82
CA LEU A 138 6.44 19.72 21.15
C LEU A 138 6.26 19.96 22.65
N VAL A 139 5.30 20.81 23.00
CA VAL A 139 4.85 20.99 24.39
C VAL A 139 4.34 19.68 24.96
N ASP A 140 4.22 19.61 26.30
CA ASP A 140 3.84 18.34 26.96
C ASP A 140 2.48 17.78 26.50
N ARG A 141 1.50 18.67 26.26
CA ARG A 141 0.17 18.30 25.78
C ARG A 141 -0.20 19.14 24.54
N PRO A 142 0.37 18.85 23.34
CA PRO A 142 0.13 19.65 22.15
C PRO A 142 -1.35 19.61 21.73
N LEU A 143 -1.87 20.73 21.25
CA LEU A 143 -3.19 20.74 20.62
C LEU A 143 -3.12 19.99 19.28
N VAL A 144 -4.06 19.09 19.05
CA VAL A 144 -4.24 18.38 17.78
C VAL A 144 -5.45 18.96 17.06
N SER A 145 -5.26 19.44 15.84
CA SER A 145 -6.35 19.88 14.96
C SER A 145 -6.72 18.73 14.02
N VAL A 146 -7.93 18.20 14.14
CA VAL A 146 -8.48 17.16 13.28
C VAL A 146 -9.27 17.82 12.16
N ILE A 147 -8.83 17.67 10.92
CA ILE A 147 -9.47 18.24 9.74
C ILE A 147 -10.41 17.21 9.13
N VAL A 148 -11.69 17.55 8.99
CA VAL A 148 -12.74 16.66 8.49
C VAL A 148 -13.41 17.31 7.28
N PRO A 149 -12.95 16.99 6.05
CA PRO A 149 -13.64 17.40 4.83
C PRO A 149 -14.96 16.63 4.69
N THR A 150 -16.02 17.29 4.19
CA THR A 150 -17.31 16.62 3.96
C THR A 150 -18.06 17.25 2.81
N GLN A 151 -18.87 16.43 2.11
CA GLN A 151 -19.80 16.89 1.08
C GLN A 151 -21.01 15.97 1.00
N ASN A 152 -22.21 16.46 1.39
CA ASN A 152 -23.49 15.74 1.29
C ASN A 152 -23.54 14.37 2.01
N ARG A 153 -22.78 14.18 3.09
CA ARG A 153 -22.65 12.92 3.84
C ARG A 153 -22.93 13.10 5.34
N ALA A 154 -23.98 13.87 5.69
CA ALA A 154 -24.29 14.28 7.05
C ALA A 154 -24.29 13.14 8.09
N ARG A 155 -24.76 11.94 7.70
CA ARG A 155 -24.79 10.80 8.62
C ARG A 155 -23.39 10.24 8.88
N MET A 156 -22.60 10.05 7.84
CA MET A 156 -21.22 9.56 7.96
C MET A 156 -20.37 10.54 8.74
N LEU A 157 -20.49 11.84 8.43
CA LEU A 157 -19.86 12.92 9.20
C LEU A 157 -20.18 12.84 10.69
N ARG A 158 -21.43 12.48 11.06
CA ARG A 158 -21.78 12.29 12.48
C ARG A 158 -20.94 11.19 13.11
N ASP A 159 -20.89 10.01 12.47
CA ASP A 159 -20.14 8.85 12.98
C ASP A 159 -18.64 9.20 13.12
N ALA A 160 -18.07 9.87 12.12
CA ALA A 160 -16.69 10.37 12.13
C ALA A 160 -16.45 11.33 13.31
N LEU A 161 -17.31 12.34 13.51
CA LEU A 161 -17.18 13.30 14.61
C LEU A 161 -17.41 12.66 15.98
N GLU A 162 -18.31 11.69 16.11
CA GLU A 162 -18.49 10.92 17.35
C GLU A 162 -17.21 10.13 17.68
N SER A 163 -16.50 9.60 16.67
CA SER A 163 -15.22 8.93 16.86
C SER A 163 -14.12 9.87 17.39
N VAL A 164 -14.13 11.14 16.94
CA VAL A 164 -13.24 12.19 17.46
C VAL A 164 -13.62 12.56 18.90
N CYS A 165 -14.90 12.70 19.20
CA CYS A 165 -15.39 12.97 20.57
C CYS A 165 -14.98 11.85 21.54
N GLY A 166 -14.92 10.60 21.07
CA GLY A 166 -14.53 9.41 21.83
C GLY A 166 -13.03 9.25 22.09
N GLN A 167 -12.19 10.16 21.59
CA GLN A 167 -10.73 10.04 21.76
C GLN A 167 -10.28 10.10 23.23
N SER A 168 -9.32 9.24 23.59
CA SER A 168 -8.69 9.25 24.93
C SER A 168 -7.84 10.51 25.16
N TYR A 169 -7.15 10.96 24.13
CA TYR A 169 -6.44 12.24 24.16
C TYR A 169 -7.43 13.39 24.13
N ARG A 170 -7.35 14.33 25.10
CA ARG A 170 -8.40 15.35 25.33
C ARG A 170 -8.07 16.73 24.77
N ASN A 171 -6.82 17.03 24.38
CA ASN A 171 -6.44 18.34 23.88
C ASN A 171 -6.50 18.37 22.34
N TRP A 172 -7.70 18.41 21.81
CA TRP A 172 -7.97 18.47 20.38
C TRP A 172 -9.06 19.50 20.04
N GLU A 173 -9.03 19.96 18.82
CA GLU A 173 -10.11 20.64 18.12
C GLU A 173 -10.45 19.89 16.85
N ALA A 174 -11.66 20.03 16.31
CA ALA A 174 -12.02 19.54 14.99
C ALA A 174 -12.41 20.68 14.06
N ILE A 175 -12.07 20.57 12.80
CA ILE A 175 -12.34 21.58 11.77
C ILE A 175 -13.09 20.89 10.64
N VAL A 176 -14.41 21.04 10.64
CA VAL A 176 -15.28 20.50 9.59
C VAL A 176 -15.28 21.49 8.43
N VAL A 177 -14.88 21.01 7.25
CA VAL A 177 -14.90 21.81 6.01
C VAL A 177 -15.89 21.20 5.04
N ASN A 178 -17.05 21.85 4.91
CA ASN A 178 -18.10 21.45 3.98
C ASN A 178 -17.82 22.03 2.58
N ASP A 179 -17.45 21.16 1.65
CA ASP A 179 -17.07 21.53 0.28
C ASP A 179 -18.31 21.68 -0.64
N GLY A 180 -19.09 22.73 -0.42
CA GLY A 180 -20.24 23.08 -1.24
C GLY A 180 -21.48 22.20 -1.06
N GLY A 181 -21.49 21.35 -0.01
CA GLY A 181 -22.60 20.46 0.31
C GLY A 181 -23.74 21.13 1.10
N GLU A 182 -24.71 20.32 1.53
CA GLU A 182 -25.81 20.73 2.42
C GLU A 182 -25.26 21.20 3.78
N ASP A 183 -26.07 22.02 4.52
CA ASP A 183 -25.68 22.50 5.84
C ASP A 183 -25.56 21.36 6.85
N VAL A 184 -24.40 21.26 7.48
CA VAL A 184 -24.08 20.23 8.47
C VAL A 184 -24.17 20.73 9.93
N SER A 185 -24.62 21.97 10.15
CA SER A 185 -24.72 22.57 11.49
C SER A 185 -25.57 21.74 12.45
N ALA A 186 -26.62 21.09 11.95
CA ALA A 186 -27.46 20.19 12.73
C ALA A 186 -26.70 18.96 13.25
N VAL A 187 -25.75 18.43 12.45
CA VAL A 187 -24.89 17.31 12.84
C VAL A 187 -24.03 17.72 14.04
N VAL A 188 -23.34 18.86 13.94
CA VAL A 188 -22.45 19.33 15.02
C VAL A 188 -23.25 19.63 16.31
N LYS A 189 -24.43 20.23 16.20
CA LYS A 189 -25.32 20.51 17.36
C LYS A 189 -25.83 19.23 18.03
N SER A 190 -25.90 18.12 17.34
CA SER A 190 -26.38 16.84 17.87
C SER A 190 -25.33 16.00 18.61
N LEU A 191 -24.08 16.46 18.61
CA LEU A 191 -22.97 15.78 19.31
C LEU A 191 -23.11 15.88 20.84
N PRO A 192 -22.37 15.05 21.58
CA PRO A 192 -22.43 15.08 23.06
C PRO A 192 -22.21 16.48 23.64
N PRO A 193 -22.84 16.82 24.76
CA PRO A 193 -22.72 18.13 25.38
C PRO A 193 -21.27 18.56 25.60
N GLY A 194 -20.96 19.82 25.29
CA GLY A 194 -19.63 20.41 25.41
C GLY A 194 -18.66 20.08 24.24
N MET A 195 -19.00 19.18 23.33
CA MET A 195 -18.15 18.86 22.18
C MET A 195 -18.29 19.85 21.02
N ALA A 196 -19.49 20.36 20.80
CA ALA A 196 -19.77 21.34 19.75
C ALA A 196 -18.87 22.60 19.83
N GLY A 197 -18.50 23.05 21.02
CA GLY A 197 -17.60 24.20 21.22
C GLY A 197 -16.13 23.95 20.81
N ARG A 198 -15.78 22.73 20.50
CA ARG A 198 -14.45 22.33 20.00
C ARG A 198 -14.42 22.15 18.48
N ILE A 199 -15.55 22.37 17.81
CA ILE A 199 -15.71 22.09 16.38
C ILE A 199 -15.97 23.39 15.64
N ALA A 200 -14.97 23.83 14.87
CA ALA A 200 -15.11 24.90 13.92
C ALA A 200 -15.74 24.38 12.61
N GLN A 201 -16.58 25.17 11.97
CA GLN A 201 -17.22 24.81 10.72
C GLN A 201 -16.92 25.86 9.66
N PHE A 202 -16.46 25.40 8.50
CA PHE A 202 -16.25 26.20 7.31
C PHE A 202 -17.10 25.62 6.18
N ARG A 203 -17.67 26.46 5.35
CA ARG A 203 -18.46 26.04 4.19
C ARG A 203 -18.03 26.82 2.96
N SER A 204 -17.63 26.09 1.93
CA SER A 204 -17.42 26.67 0.60
C SER A 204 -18.77 26.89 -0.09
N PRO A 205 -18.95 27.97 -0.86
CA PRO A 205 -20.19 28.18 -1.60
C PRO A 205 -20.40 27.16 -2.73
N THR A 206 -19.31 26.61 -3.25
CA THR A 206 -19.26 25.58 -4.32
C THR A 206 -18.21 24.56 -4.00
N ALA A 207 -18.34 23.34 -4.54
CA ALA A 207 -17.35 22.31 -4.43
C ALA A 207 -16.04 22.71 -5.14
N ARG A 208 -14.92 22.60 -4.44
CA ARG A 208 -13.57 22.91 -4.91
C ARG A 208 -12.60 21.73 -4.81
N GLY A 209 -13.07 20.62 -4.27
CA GLY A 209 -12.33 19.37 -4.14
C GLY A 209 -11.64 19.17 -2.79
N GLN A 210 -11.22 17.93 -2.53
CA GLN A 210 -10.67 17.51 -1.23
C GLN A 210 -9.40 18.28 -0.86
N ALA A 211 -8.49 18.53 -1.80
CA ALA A 211 -7.28 19.31 -1.56
C ALA A 211 -7.59 20.71 -1.02
N ASN A 212 -8.55 21.41 -1.64
CA ASN A 212 -8.97 22.74 -1.17
C ASN A 212 -9.65 22.69 0.21
N ALA A 213 -10.50 21.71 0.45
CA ALA A 213 -11.14 21.53 1.74
C ALA A 213 -10.11 21.27 2.85
N ARG A 214 -9.15 20.38 2.61
CA ARG A 214 -8.06 20.11 3.56
C ARG A 214 -7.18 21.33 3.76
N ASN A 215 -6.84 22.09 2.71
CA ASN A 215 -6.07 23.33 2.80
C ASN A 215 -6.79 24.41 3.62
N THR A 216 -8.10 24.53 3.47
CA THR A 216 -8.93 25.41 4.30
C THR A 216 -8.82 25.01 5.77
N GLY A 217 -8.93 23.71 6.07
CA GLY A 217 -8.78 23.17 7.43
C GLY A 217 -7.38 23.42 7.99
N VAL A 218 -6.31 23.15 7.23
CA VAL A 218 -4.92 23.42 7.64
C VAL A 218 -4.72 24.92 7.93
N GLY A 219 -5.34 25.80 7.13
CA GLY A 219 -5.27 27.24 7.34
C GLY A 219 -5.97 27.74 8.61
N ALA A 220 -7.03 27.05 9.03
CA ALA A 220 -7.81 27.36 10.22
C ALA A 220 -7.28 26.69 11.51
N ALA A 221 -6.42 25.69 11.38
CA ALA A 221 -5.89 24.90 12.47
C ALA A 221 -5.06 25.74 13.46
N GLN A 222 -5.30 25.55 14.76
CA GLN A 222 -4.55 26.20 15.84
C GLN A 222 -3.55 25.22 16.49
N GLY A 223 -3.75 23.92 16.31
CA GLY A 223 -2.90 22.88 16.88
C GLY A 223 -1.50 22.86 16.26
N SER A 224 -0.52 22.42 17.02
CA SER A 224 0.84 22.13 16.55
C SER A 224 0.94 20.78 15.84
N ILE A 225 -0.10 19.96 15.95
CA ILE A 225 -0.24 18.69 15.23
C ILE A 225 -1.51 18.75 14.39
N ILE A 226 -1.42 18.38 13.13
CA ILE A 226 -2.53 18.24 12.20
C ILE A 226 -2.80 16.76 11.99
N ALA A 227 -4.06 16.36 12.11
CA ALA A 227 -4.56 15.04 11.74
C ALA A 227 -5.74 15.21 10.77
N PHE A 228 -6.01 14.17 9.98
CA PHE A 228 -7.08 14.17 9.00
C PHE A 228 -8.04 13.02 9.28
N LEU A 229 -9.31 13.23 8.98
CA LEU A 229 -10.32 12.18 9.04
C LEU A 229 -11.32 12.41 7.91
N ASP A 230 -11.40 11.50 6.97
CA ASP A 230 -12.43 11.54 5.95
C ASP A 230 -13.81 11.26 6.58
N ASP A 231 -14.87 11.87 6.06
CA ASP A 231 -16.19 11.84 6.69
C ASP A 231 -16.86 10.47 6.71
N ASP A 232 -16.29 9.50 6.01
CA ASP A 232 -16.73 8.11 5.93
C ASP A 232 -15.86 7.11 6.72
N ASP A 233 -14.80 7.57 7.37
CA ASP A 233 -13.87 6.76 8.15
C ASP A 233 -13.99 7.04 9.66
N LEU A 234 -13.35 6.20 10.49
CA LEU A 234 -13.46 6.30 11.95
C LEU A 234 -12.09 6.20 12.64
N TYR A 235 -11.93 6.99 13.70
CA TYR A 235 -10.84 6.84 14.66
C TYR A 235 -11.19 5.85 15.76
N LYS A 236 -10.28 4.93 16.09
CA LYS A 236 -10.36 4.18 17.36
C LYS A 236 -9.94 5.06 18.54
N PRO A 237 -10.40 4.81 19.76
CA PRO A 237 -10.25 5.75 20.90
C PRO A 237 -8.82 6.19 21.23
N GLY A 238 -7.79 5.40 20.85
CA GLY A 238 -6.38 5.69 21.11
C GLY A 238 -5.63 6.42 19.99
N HIS A 239 -6.29 6.78 18.89
CA HIS A 239 -5.63 7.29 17.71
C HIS A 239 -4.81 8.57 17.96
N LEU A 240 -5.44 9.63 18.45
CA LEU A 240 -4.74 10.89 18.72
C LEU A 240 -3.63 10.74 19.77
N GLN A 241 -3.83 9.87 20.76
CA GLN A 241 -2.79 9.57 21.76
C GLN A 241 -1.57 8.92 21.10
N ALA A 242 -1.77 7.99 20.17
CA ALA A 242 -0.68 7.33 19.44
C ALA A 242 0.09 8.33 18.56
N LEU A 243 -0.60 9.21 17.83
CA LEU A 243 0.03 10.24 17.01
C LEU A 243 0.88 11.21 17.85
N VAL A 244 0.32 11.70 18.96
CA VAL A 244 1.04 12.60 19.87
C VAL A 244 2.28 11.93 20.46
N ALA A 245 2.17 10.70 20.96
CA ALA A 245 3.29 9.95 21.49
C ALA A 245 4.38 9.72 20.42
N GLY A 246 3.97 9.28 19.23
CA GLY A 246 4.90 9.05 18.13
C GLY A 246 5.67 10.30 17.72
N LEU A 247 5.01 11.46 17.59
CA LEU A 247 5.64 12.74 17.23
C LEU A 247 6.53 13.32 18.34
N ARG A 248 6.26 12.99 19.62
CA ARG A 248 7.12 13.42 20.73
C ARG A 248 8.40 12.58 20.84
N GLU A 249 8.32 11.32 20.51
CA GLU A 249 9.40 10.34 20.61
C GLU A 249 10.32 10.31 19.37
N SER A 250 9.95 11.03 18.31
CA SER A 250 10.68 10.98 17.05
C SER A 250 11.15 12.35 16.58
N ALA A 251 12.21 12.34 15.78
CA ALA A 251 12.68 13.52 15.05
C ALA A 251 11.90 13.73 13.74
N GLU A 252 11.11 12.75 13.33
CA GLU A 252 10.28 12.83 12.13
C GLU A 252 9.13 13.82 12.34
N ALA A 253 8.78 14.51 11.26
CA ALA A 253 7.69 15.48 11.29
C ALA A 253 6.33 14.86 10.97
N VAL A 254 6.33 13.65 10.43
CA VAL A 254 5.12 12.88 10.11
C VAL A 254 5.20 11.52 10.77
N VAL A 255 4.16 11.16 11.49
CA VAL A 255 3.94 9.78 11.96
C VAL A 255 2.64 9.25 11.39
N TYR A 256 2.55 7.95 11.22
CA TYR A 256 1.29 7.33 10.82
C TYR A 256 1.10 5.98 11.50
N THR A 257 -0.15 5.67 11.80
CA THR A 257 -0.57 4.40 12.38
C THR A 257 -0.98 3.43 11.27
N ARG A 258 -1.39 2.22 11.63
CA ARG A 258 -1.97 1.25 10.71
C ARG A 258 -3.50 1.38 10.72
N ALA A 259 -4.14 1.05 9.59
CA ALA A 259 -5.57 1.05 9.43
C ALA A 259 -6.14 -0.37 9.38
N GLU A 260 -7.33 -0.53 9.91
CA GLU A 260 -8.23 -1.64 9.61
C GLU A 260 -9.11 -1.25 8.42
N ALA A 261 -9.14 -2.06 7.37
CA ALA A 261 -10.12 -1.92 6.30
C ALA A 261 -11.42 -2.63 6.71
N VAL A 262 -12.53 -1.90 6.59
CA VAL A 262 -13.87 -2.41 6.86
C VAL A 262 -14.64 -2.41 5.55
N TRP A 263 -14.83 -3.60 4.97
CA TRP A 263 -15.68 -3.73 3.79
C TRP A 263 -17.13 -3.72 4.23
N GLU A 264 -17.89 -2.76 3.72
CA GLU A 264 -19.27 -2.54 4.11
C GLU A 264 -20.21 -2.35 2.91
N LYS A 265 -21.50 -2.56 3.16
CA LYS A 265 -22.60 -2.16 2.26
C LYS A 265 -23.61 -1.30 3.02
N LEU A 266 -24.30 -0.45 2.29
CA LEU A 266 -25.41 0.33 2.85
C LEU A 266 -26.72 -0.45 2.64
N VAL A 267 -27.37 -0.83 3.75
CA VAL A 267 -28.70 -1.44 3.75
C VAL A 267 -29.66 -0.46 4.40
N GLU A 268 -30.63 0.05 3.64
CA GLU A 268 -31.57 1.08 4.10
C GLU A 268 -30.84 2.30 4.73
N GLY A 269 -29.71 2.69 4.13
CA GLY A 269 -28.86 3.77 4.64
C GLY A 269 -28.09 3.45 5.92
N ARG A 270 -28.06 2.21 6.39
CA ARG A 270 -27.25 1.76 7.53
C ARG A 270 -26.03 1.01 7.05
N ARG A 271 -24.89 1.24 7.69
CA ARG A 271 -23.65 0.48 7.45
C ARG A 271 -23.84 -0.95 7.95
N VAL A 272 -23.47 -1.91 7.11
CA VAL A 272 -23.42 -3.33 7.44
C VAL A 272 -22.07 -3.88 7.04
N ASP A 273 -21.25 -4.23 8.01
CA ASP A 273 -19.93 -4.79 7.77
C ASP A 273 -20.07 -6.16 7.06
N ILE A 274 -19.26 -6.35 6.02
CA ILE A 274 -19.15 -7.59 5.27
C ILE A 274 -17.91 -8.35 5.70
N ASN A 275 -16.78 -7.63 5.83
CA ASN A 275 -15.47 -8.19 6.16
C ASN A 275 -14.60 -7.12 6.84
N ARG A 276 -13.60 -7.57 7.59
CA ARG A 276 -12.57 -6.71 8.20
C ARG A 276 -11.19 -7.30 8.02
N GLY A 277 -10.20 -6.44 7.83
CA GLY A 277 -8.80 -6.84 7.69
C GLY A 277 -7.87 -5.63 7.77
N LEU A 278 -6.56 -5.83 7.75
CA LEU A 278 -5.62 -4.71 7.71
C LEU A 278 -5.62 -4.07 6.32
N ALA A 279 -5.71 -2.76 6.24
CA ALA A 279 -5.79 -2.00 4.97
C ALA A 279 -4.53 -2.14 4.11
N SER A 280 -3.36 -2.24 4.72
CA SER A 280 -2.08 -2.50 4.04
C SER A 280 -1.17 -3.28 4.99
N PRO A 281 -1.46 -4.56 5.23
CA PRO A 281 -0.91 -5.30 6.38
C PRO A 281 0.59 -5.52 6.31
N TRP A 282 1.14 -5.60 5.11
CA TRP A 282 2.50 -6.06 4.86
C TRP A 282 3.50 -4.93 4.66
N LEU A 283 3.01 -3.72 4.31
CA LEU A 283 3.87 -2.66 3.84
C LEU A 283 4.46 -1.85 4.99
N ARG A 284 5.78 -1.88 5.10
CA ARG A 284 6.54 -0.96 5.95
C ARG A 284 6.89 0.29 5.15
N TYR A 285 7.12 1.39 5.85
CA TYR A 285 7.58 2.59 5.18
C TYR A 285 8.99 2.39 4.62
N SER A 286 9.12 2.67 3.34
CA SER A 286 10.35 3.09 2.71
C SER A 286 10.02 4.18 1.68
N ARG A 287 10.96 5.08 1.44
CA ARG A 287 10.78 6.11 0.41
C ARG A 287 10.71 5.48 -0.99
N ALA A 288 11.49 4.43 -1.25
CA ALA A 288 11.47 3.69 -2.50
C ALA A 288 10.06 3.14 -2.81
N LEU A 289 9.42 2.52 -1.82
CA LEU A 289 8.05 2.03 -1.94
C LEU A 289 7.05 3.18 -2.16
N LEU A 290 7.20 4.29 -1.43
CA LEU A 290 6.34 5.46 -1.58
C LEU A 290 6.47 6.09 -2.98
N LEU A 291 7.64 6.02 -3.60
CA LEU A 291 7.85 6.44 -5.00
C LEU A 291 7.09 5.58 -6.01
N VAL A 292 6.66 4.38 -5.65
CA VAL A 292 5.86 3.49 -6.50
C VAL A 292 4.36 3.68 -6.30
N ARG A 293 3.90 3.75 -5.03
CA ARG A 293 2.47 3.85 -4.71
C ARG A 293 2.21 4.46 -3.34
N ASN A 294 1.04 5.08 -3.17
CA ASN A 294 0.53 5.39 -1.84
C ASN A 294 -0.02 4.10 -1.18
N PHE A 295 0.36 3.89 0.08
CA PHE A 295 -0.10 2.79 0.92
C PHE A 295 -0.52 3.26 2.32
N MET A 296 -0.56 4.57 2.53
CA MET A 296 -0.85 5.22 3.80
C MET A 296 -2.13 6.04 3.68
N PRO A 297 -3.29 5.51 4.11
CA PRO A 297 -4.52 6.31 4.18
C PRO A 297 -4.29 7.59 4.97
N ILE A 298 -4.88 8.69 4.50
CA ILE A 298 -4.67 10.01 5.09
C ILE A 298 -5.15 10.08 6.55
N ASP A 299 -6.15 9.29 6.90
CA ASP A 299 -6.72 9.21 8.25
C ASP A 299 -5.74 8.71 9.31
N ASN A 300 -4.64 8.11 8.86
CA ASN A 300 -3.63 7.54 9.75
C ASN A 300 -2.58 8.55 10.21
N TRP A 301 -2.52 9.74 9.59
CA TRP A 301 -1.40 10.66 9.74
C TRP A 301 -1.54 11.59 10.94
N GLY A 302 -0.41 11.80 11.62
CA GLY A 302 -0.16 12.96 12.46
C GLY A 302 1.02 13.74 11.88
N VAL A 303 0.81 15.00 11.55
CA VAL A 303 1.78 15.86 10.90
C VAL A 303 2.07 17.07 11.79
N ARG A 304 3.34 17.40 12.02
CA ARG A 304 3.69 18.67 12.65
C ARG A 304 3.28 19.83 11.75
N ARG A 305 2.56 20.81 12.27
CA ARG A 305 2.08 21.96 11.49
C ARG A 305 3.20 22.69 10.75
N GLU A 306 4.39 22.73 11.33
CA GLU A 306 5.58 23.32 10.70
C GLU A 306 5.94 22.67 9.34
N CYS A 307 5.54 21.44 9.09
CA CYS A 307 5.72 20.82 7.76
C CYS A 307 4.96 21.57 6.68
N PHE A 308 3.70 21.93 6.95
CA PHE A 308 2.89 22.70 6.01
C PHE A 308 3.43 24.11 5.81
N GLU A 309 3.97 24.73 6.85
CA GLU A 309 4.57 26.05 6.80
C GLU A 309 5.86 26.06 5.96
N ARG A 310 6.69 25.01 6.09
CA ARG A 310 7.99 24.91 5.41
C ARG A 310 7.89 24.33 4.00
N HIS A 311 7.04 23.34 3.80
CA HIS A 311 7.00 22.53 2.58
C HIS A 311 5.70 22.68 1.78
N GLY A 312 4.80 23.58 2.22
CA GLY A 312 3.53 23.86 1.54
C GLY A 312 2.40 22.90 1.87
N LYS A 313 1.23 23.21 1.33
CA LYS A 313 -0.02 22.50 1.54
C LYS A 313 -0.32 21.54 0.38
N PHE A 314 -1.52 20.95 0.35
CA PHE A 314 -1.98 20.11 -0.76
C PHE A 314 -1.99 20.87 -2.08
N ASP A 315 -1.63 20.22 -3.17
CA ASP A 315 -1.75 20.78 -4.51
C ASP A 315 -3.20 20.71 -5.00
N GLU A 316 -3.87 21.85 -5.07
CA GLU A 316 -5.27 21.97 -5.49
C GLU A 316 -5.48 21.72 -7.00
N THR A 317 -4.42 21.61 -7.78
CA THR A 317 -4.51 21.29 -9.21
C THR A 317 -4.69 19.79 -9.44
N LEU A 318 -4.37 18.96 -8.44
CA LEU A 318 -4.54 17.51 -8.49
C LEU A 318 -6.00 17.13 -8.20
N SER A 319 -6.59 16.38 -9.10
CA SER A 319 -7.96 15.88 -8.94
C SER A 319 -8.05 14.57 -8.15
N CYS A 320 -6.91 13.91 -7.91
CA CYS A 320 -6.72 12.76 -7.03
C CYS A 320 -5.24 12.59 -6.72
N ALA A 321 -4.90 11.76 -5.72
CA ALA A 321 -3.56 11.49 -5.23
C ALA A 321 -2.83 12.73 -4.68
N GLU A 322 -3.56 13.76 -4.28
CA GLU A 322 -3.06 14.96 -3.61
C GLU A 322 -2.41 14.64 -2.26
N ASP A 323 -2.89 13.60 -1.59
CA ASP A 323 -2.34 13.05 -0.36
C ASP A 323 -0.99 12.37 -0.62
N TRP A 324 -0.91 11.59 -1.68
CA TRP A 324 0.33 10.93 -2.07
C TRP A 324 1.40 11.94 -2.49
N GLU A 325 1.04 12.95 -3.27
CA GLU A 325 1.94 14.05 -3.64
C GLU A 325 2.53 14.71 -2.39
N LEU A 326 1.67 15.06 -1.43
CA LEU A 326 2.09 15.69 -0.19
C LEU A 326 3.06 14.81 0.62
N LEU A 327 2.78 13.50 0.72
CA LEU A 327 3.68 12.55 1.38
C LEU A 327 5.03 12.43 0.67
N LEU A 328 5.05 12.40 -0.66
CA LEU A 328 6.30 12.39 -1.44
C LEU A 328 7.14 13.62 -1.13
N ARG A 329 6.51 14.79 -1.08
CA ARG A 329 7.17 16.06 -0.76
C ARG A 329 7.66 16.09 0.70
N PHE A 330 6.85 15.69 1.65
CA PHE A 330 7.25 15.60 3.06
C PHE A 330 8.34 14.56 3.28
N SER A 331 8.25 13.39 2.63
CA SER A 331 9.27 12.34 2.74
C SER A 331 10.65 12.79 2.25
N ALA A 332 10.71 13.75 1.35
CA ALA A 332 11.99 14.30 0.87
C ALA A 332 12.71 15.19 1.89
N HIS A 333 11.98 15.73 2.89
CA HIS A 333 12.51 16.79 3.74
C HIS A 333 12.32 16.57 5.24
N ALA A 334 11.31 15.80 5.64
CA ALA A 334 10.81 15.80 7.01
C ALA A 334 10.86 14.43 7.70
N GLY A 335 11.09 13.36 6.96
CA GLY A 335 11.03 11.98 7.45
C GLY A 335 9.61 11.54 7.85
N LEU A 336 9.33 10.27 7.63
CA LEU A 336 8.08 9.61 8.02
C LEU A 336 8.37 8.42 8.93
N ARG A 337 7.57 8.25 9.99
CA ARG A 337 7.69 7.11 10.91
C ARG A 337 6.40 6.33 11.01
N GLN A 338 6.46 5.03 10.79
CA GLN A 338 5.35 4.12 11.01
C GLN A 338 5.24 3.75 12.49
N LEU A 339 4.02 3.79 13.01
CA LEU A 339 3.64 3.27 14.32
C LEU A 339 2.95 1.92 14.15
N SER A 340 3.18 0.98 15.08
CA SER A 340 2.66 -0.39 14.96
C SER A 340 1.16 -0.52 15.26
N GLN A 341 0.56 0.46 15.94
CA GLN A 341 -0.82 0.42 16.39
C GLN A 341 -1.80 0.55 15.21
N VAL A 342 -2.89 -0.23 15.26
CA VAL A 342 -4.05 -0.14 14.35
C VAL A 342 -5.09 0.75 15.02
N THR A 343 -5.23 1.99 14.56
CA THR A 343 -6.01 3.02 15.27
C THR A 343 -7.05 3.74 14.42
N THR A 344 -7.19 3.37 13.17
CA THR A 344 -8.23 3.89 12.27
C THR A 344 -9.01 2.75 11.63
N GLU A 345 -10.24 3.02 11.23
CA GLU A 345 -11.07 2.16 10.39
C GLU A 345 -11.32 2.88 9.09
N VAL A 346 -10.83 2.30 7.98
CA VAL A 346 -11.04 2.81 6.63
C VAL A 346 -12.17 2.00 5.99
N HIS A 347 -13.26 2.66 5.66
CA HIS A 347 -14.48 2.01 5.18
C HIS A 347 -14.48 1.91 3.65
N VAL A 348 -14.46 0.68 3.15
CA VAL A 348 -14.44 0.35 1.72
C VAL A 348 -15.83 -0.08 1.28
N ARG A 349 -16.42 0.65 0.35
CA ARG A 349 -17.73 0.35 -0.23
C ARG A 349 -17.59 -0.08 -1.69
N ASP A 350 -18.30 -1.12 -2.05
CA ASP A 350 -18.35 -1.64 -3.42
C ASP A 350 -19.41 -0.89 -4.25
N GLU A 351 -19.43 0.44 -4.13
CA GLU A 351 -20.30 1.27 -4.97
C GLU A 351 -19.57 1.57 -6.28
N ALA A 352 -19.99 0.87 -7.33
CA ALA A 352 -19.40 0.93 -8.67
C ALA A 352 -19.34 2.36 -9.27
N VAL A 353 -20.09 3.32 -8.74
CA VAL A 353 -20.17 4.68 -9.26
C VAL A 353 -19.01 5.57 -8.77
N ASP A 354 -18.62 5.48 -7.50
CA ASP A 354 -17.53 6.31 -6.97
C ASP A 354 -16.14 5.76 -7.31
N SER A 355 -16.02 4.43 -7.44
CA SER A 355 -14.75 3.77 -7.72
C SER A 355 -14.27 3.96 -9.16
N VAL A 356 -15.17 3.96 -10.14
CA VAL A 356 -14.83 4.10 -11.58
C VAL A 356 -14.29 5.49 -11.91
N SER A 357 -14.85 6.56 -11.33
CA SER A 357 -14.35 7.92 -11.55
C SER A 357 -12.98 8.15 -10.90
N LYS A 358 -12.73 7.55 -9.74
CA LYS A 358 -11.41 7.57 -9.07
C LYS A 358 -10.39 6.73 -9.84
N ARG A 359 -10.76 5.54 -10.31
CA ARG A 359 -9.90 4.63 -11.07
C ARG A 359 -9.40 5.26 -12.37
N ASN A 360 -10.29 5.88 -13.16
CA ASN A 360 -9.93 6.55 -14.42
C ASN A 360 -9.03 7.78 -14.25
N ARG A 361 -8.85 8.29 -13.01
CA ARG A 361 -7.98 9.43 -12.71
C ARG A 361 -6.64 9.00 -12.10
N LEU A 362 -6.56 7.80 -11.55
CA LEU A 362 -5.38 7.36 -10.80
C LEU A 362 -4.17 7.14 -11.71
N ALA A 363 -4.32 6.46 -12.85
CA ALA A 363 -3.20 6.22 -13.75
C ALA A 363 -2.56 7.53 -14.28
N PRO A 364 -3.32 8.53 -14.78
CA PRO A 364 -2.75 9.82 -15.14
C PRO A 364 -2.09 10.56 -13.97
N ALA A 365 -2.63 10.45 -12.75
CA ALA A 365 -2.03 11.04 -11.56
C ALA A 365 -0.70 10.36 -11.22
N CYS A 366 -0.64 9.02 -11.26
CA CYS A 366 0.61 8.28 -11.08
C CYS A 366 1.68 8.72 -12.10
N GLU A 367 1.32 8.80 -13.38
CA GLU A 367 2.25 9.26 -14.43
C GLU A 367 2.77 10.68 -14.17
N LEU A 368 1.91 11.58 -13.69
CA LEU A 368 2.30 12.93 -13.31
C LEU A 368 3.27 12.89 -12.12
N LEU A 369 2.93 12.15 -11.06
CA LEU A 369 3.77 12.04 -9.87
C LEU A 369 5.13 11.39 -10.17
N TYR A 370 5.18 10.39 -11.04
CA TYR A 370 6.45 9.77 -11.45
C TYR A 370 7.36 10.72 -12.20
N ARG A 371 6.79 11.67 -12.97
CA ARG A 371 7.57 12.74 -13.61
C ARG A 371 8.05 13.80 -12.62
N LEU A 372 7.21 14.18 -11.65
CA LEU A 372 7.55 15.18 -10.63
C LEU A 372 8.57 14.65 -9.61
N TYR A 373 8.54 13.36 -9.34
CA TYR A 373 9.38 12.68 -8.36
C TYR A 373 10.12 11.51 -9.04
N PRO A 374 11.18 11.79 -9.82
CA PRO A 374 11.93 10.74 -10.53
C PRO A 374 12.57 9.76 -9.55
N ALA A 375 12.81 8.55 -10.00
CA ALA A 375 13.44 7.50 -9.21
C ALA A 375 14.99 7.57 -9.22
N ASP A 376 15.55 8.60 -9.87
CA ASP A 376 17.00 8.92 -9.89
C ASP A 376 17.92 7.73 -10.22
N GLY A 377 17.52 6.94 -11.25
CA GLY A 377 18.29 5.80 -11.73
C GLY A 377 18.11 4.51 -10.95
N GLN A 378 17.13 4.42 -10.08
CA GLN A 378 16.78 3.20 -9.37
C GLN A 378 15.95 2.27 -10.26
N GLU A 379 16.65 1.35 -10.92
CA GLU A 379 16.07 0.43 -11.90
C GLU A 379 14.84 -0.32 -11.38
N TRP A 380 14.89 -0.78 -10.13
CA TRP A 380 13.79 -1.54 -9.53
C TRP A 380 12.57 -0.70 -9.19
N VAL A 381 12.75 0.56 -8.82
CA VAL A 381 11.65 1.52 -8.62
C VAL A 381 10.98 1.80 -9.96
N GLU A 382 11.74 2.04 -11.01
CA GLU A 382 11.19 2.29 -12.36
C GLU A 382 10.44 1.07 -12.90
N LEU A 383 10.98 -0.14 -12.71
CA LEU A 383 10.29 -1.37 -13.09
C LEU A 383 8.99 -1.57 -12.31
N ALA A 384 9.01 -1.33 -10.98
CA ALA A 384 7.83 -1.43 -10.13
C ALA A 384 6.75 -0.42 -10.54
N ARG A 385 7.13 0.83 -10.86
CA ARG A 385 6.22 1.86 -11.39
C ARG A 385 5.53 1.42 -12.68
N ALA A 386 6.30 0.90 -13.63
CA ALA A 386 5.77 0.43 -14.91
C ALA A 386 4.77 -0.72 -14.72
N LEU A 387 5.07 -1.66 -13.82
CA LEU A 387 4.17 -2.77 -13.50
C LEU A 387 2.94 -2.30 -12.72
N TYR A 388 3.11 -1.37 -11.78
CA TYR A 388 2.00 -0.80 -11.02
C TYR A 388 1.02 -0.05 -11.92
N LEU A 389 1.50 0.80 -12.85
CA LEU A 389 0.64 1.45 -13.84
C LEU A 389 -0.15 0.46 -14.69
N LYS A 390 0.50 -0.63 -15.12
CA LYS A 390 -0.16 -1.70 -15.89
C LYS A 390 -1.21 -2.46 -15.07
N SER A 391 -1.04 -2.56 -13.76
CA SER A 391 -1.99 -3.24 -12.86
C SER A 391 -3.21 -2.40 -12.50
N LEU A 392 -3.18 -1.09 -12.76
CA LEU A 392 -4.32 -0.22 -12.55
C LEU A 392 -5.42 -0.52 -13.58
N PRO A 393 -6.67 -0.53 -13.15
CA PRO A 393 -7.82 -0.85 -14.01
C PRO A 393 -8.07 0.20 -15.08
#